data_7ef811ae783256611cd96e2717fe1124
#
_entry.id   7ef811ae783256611cd96e2717fe1124
#
_cell.length_a   1.000
_cell.length_b   1.000
_cell.length_c   1.000
_cell.angle_alpha   90.00
_cell.angle_beta   90.00
_cell.angle_gamma   90.00
#
_symmetry.space_group_name_H-M   'P 1'
#
loop_
_entity.id
_entity.type
_entity.pdbx_description
1 polymer ?
#
loop_
_entity_poly.entity_id
_entity_poly.type
_entity_poly.pdbx_seq_one_letter_code
_entity_poly.pdbx_strand_id
1 'polypeptide(L)'
;MEFAMIWIFLLFILKGVLCEEQLVESGGGLVQPGGSLRLSCVASGFTFSDYYMSWIRQSPGKGLEWIAGINDDSSDTQYANSVKGRFTISRDNGKNTLYLQMSGLRPEDTAVYYCATGMVVTTPFDVWGAGTLVTVSSA
;
A
#
# COMPACT_ATOMS: atom_id res chain seq x y z
N MET A 1 27.08 36.27 -5.10
CA MET A 1 27.70 34.94 -5.17
C MET A 1 27.06 33.93 -4.22
N GLU A 2 26.80 34.29 -2.99
CA GLU A 2 26.15 33.39 -2.03
C GLU A 2 24.73 32.96 -2.45
N PHE A 3 24.00 33.85 -3.08
CA PHE A 3 22.64 33.56 -3.56
C PHE A 3 22.61 32.46 -4.64
N ALA A 4 23.60 32.43 -5.51
CA ALA A 4 23.68 31.45 -6.58
C ALA A 4 23.93 30.03 -6.03
N MET A 5 24.75 29.89 -4.99
CA MET A 5 25.04 28.61 -4.35
C MET A 5 23.84 28.07 -3.60
N ILE A 6 23.06 28.93 -2.94
CA ILE A 6 21.87 28.56 -2.22
C ILE A 6 20.80 28.02 -3.20
N TRP A 7 20.62 28.66 -4.35
CA TRP A 7 19.69 28.25 -5.37
C TRP A 7 20.05 26.90 -5.97
N ILE A 8 21.34 26.67 -6.24
CA ILE A 8 21.82 25.37 -6.77
C ILE A 8 21.56 24.26 -5.75
N PHE A 9 21.78 24.52 -4.48
CA PHE A 9 21.56 23.57 -3.40
C PHE A 9 20.07 23.23 -3.25
N LEU A 10 19.18 24.22 -3.32
CA LEU A 10 17.73 24.02 -3.29
C LEU A 10 17.24 23.19 -4.48
N LEU A 11 17.73 23.45 -5.68
CA LEU A 11 17.39 22.69 -6.86
C LEU A 11 17.82 21.23 -6.74
N PHE A 12 18.99 20.98 -6.13
CA PHE A 12 19.50 19.63 -5.92
C PHE A 12 18.62 18.85 -4.92
N ILE A 13 18.18 19.48 -3.84
CA ILE A 13 17.28 18.88 -2.86
C ILE A 13 15.92 18.56 -3.48
N LEU A 14 15.34 19.49 -4.23
CA LEU A 14 14.07 19.29 -4.93
C LEU A 14 14.15 18.14 -5.93
N LYS A 15 15.24 18.03 -6.65
CA LYS A 15 15.44 16.95 -7.62
C LYS A 15 15.52 15.59 -6.93
N GLY A 16 16.17 15.51 -5.78
CA GLY A 16 16.23 14.29 -4.97
C GLY A 16 14.87 13.87 -4.46
N VAL A 17 14.06 14.81 -3.99
CA VAL A 17 12.70 14.55 -3.49
C VAL A 17 11.79 14.09 -4.63
N LEU A 18 11.87 14.70 -5.82
CA LEU A 18 11.04 14.36 -6.97
C LEU A 18 11.35 13.00 -7.59
N CYS A 19 12.60 12.50 -7.40
CA CYS A 19 13.04 11.20 -7.93
C CYS A 19 12.92 10.08 -6.89
N GLU A 20 12.40 10.36 -5.70
CA GLU A 20 12.25 9.37 -4.64
C GLU A 20 11.10 8.43 -4.93
N GLU A 21 11.34 7.13 -4.71
CA GLU A 21 10.30 6.10 -4.80
C GLU A 21 9.31 6.27 -3.66
N GLN A 22 8.02 6.33 -3.98
CA GLN A 22 6.96 6.53 -3.00
C GLN A 22 5.76 5.65 -3.26
N LEU A 23 5.12 5.22 -2.17
CA LEU A 23 3.80 4.61 -2.15
C LEU A 23 2.93 5.38 -1.16
N VAL A 24 1.73 5.76 -1.58
CA VAL A 24 0.81 6.54 -0.73
C VAL A 24 -0.54 5.84 -0.68
N GLU A 25 -0.88 5.30 0.49
CA GLU A 25 -2.17 4.65 0.73
C GLU A 25 -3.24 5.67 1.09
N SER A 26 -4.48 5.33 0.75
CA SER A 26 -5.66 6.11 1.13
C SER A 26 -6.90 5.20 1.17
N GLY A 27 -8.01 5.74 1.69
CA GLY A 27 -9.28 5.02 1.73
C GLY A 27 -9.61 4.40 3.07
N GLY A 28 -8.72 4.47 4.05
CA GLY A 28 -8.99 3.99 5.40
C GLY A 28 -10.03 4.85 6.12
N GLY A 29 -10.57 4.31 7.19
CA GLY A 29 -11.56 5.01 7.98
C GLY A 29 -12.27 4.08 8.96
N LEU A 30 -13.32 4.60 9.57
CA LEU A 30 -14.18 3.86 10.48
C LEU A 30 -15.33 3.22 9.71
N VAL A 31 -15.53 1.93 9.93
CA VAL A 31 -16.59 1.16 9.26
C VAL A 31 -17.24 0.21 10.28
N GLN A 32 -18.51 -0.09 10.08
CA GLN A 32 -19.23 -1.04 10.92
C GLN A 32 -18.92 -2.48 10.51
N PRO A 33 -19.01 -3.45 11.46
CA PRO A 33 -18.85 -4.86 11.11
C PRO A 33 -19.82 -5.27 10.01
N GLY A 34 -19.34 -6.07 9.05
CA GLY A 34 -20.08 -6.45 7.87
C GLY A 34 -19.96 -5.46 6.72
N GLY A 35 -19.41 -4.29 6.95
CA GLY A 35 -19.26 -3.25 5.94
C GLY A 35 -18.12 -3.51 4.97
N SER A 36 -17.93 -2.57 4.06
CA SER A 36 -16.91 -2.64 2.99
C SER A 36 -16.13 -1.35 2.92
N LEU A 37 -14.87 -1.48 2.49
CA LEU A 37 -13.98 -0.35 2.20
C LEU A 37 -13.12 -0.72 0.99
N ARG A 38 -12.69 0.30 0.26
CA ARG A 38 -11.71 0.14 -0.82
C ARG A 38 -10.49 0.99 -0.51
N LEU A 39 -9.35 0.34 -0.36
CA LEU A 39 -8.08 1.03 -0.20
C LEU A 39 -7.41 1.23 -1.54
N SER A 40 -6.68 2.33 -1.67
CA SER A 40 -5.88 2.65 -2.85
C SER A 40 -4.44 2.91 -2.42
N CYS A 41 -3.51 2.61 -3.31
CA CYS A 41 -2.09 2.87 -3.09
C CYS A 41 -1.52 3.40 -4.40
N VAL A 42 -1.10 4.67 -4.41
CA VAL A 42 -0.56 5.32 -5.60
C VAL A 42 0.96 5.29 -5.55
N ALA A 43 1.57 4.75 -6.61
CA ALA A 43 3.01 4.64 -6.75
C ALA A 43 3.58 5.79 -7.56
N SER A 44 4.76 6.27 -7.18
CA SER A 44 5.50 7.27 -7.93
C SER A 44 7.00 7.06 -7.77
N GLY A 45 7.78 7.55 -8.74
CA GLY A 45 9.24 7.51 -8.69
C GLY A 45 9.87 6.20 -9.15
N PHE A 46 9.09 5.23 -9.64
CA PHE A 46 9.59 3.96 -10.16
C PHE A 46 8.59 3.36 -11.16
N THR A 47 9.02 2.33 -11.89
CA THR A 47 8.17 1.67 -12.88
C THR A 47 7.27 0.65 -12.17
N PHE A 48 6.09 1.11 -11.75
CA PHE A 48 5.11 0.32 -10.99
C PHE A 48 4.78 -1.01 -11.67
N SER A 49 4.62 -1.00 -13.00
CA SER A 49 4.22 -2.18 -13.77
C SER A 49 5.28 -3.30 -13.78
N ASP A 50 6.49 -3.05 -13.29
CA ASP A 50 7.54 -4.08 -13.23
C ASP A 50 7.51 -4.89 -11.92
N TYR A 51 6.70 -4.50 -10.94
CA TYR A 51 6.81 -5.04 -9.59
C TYR A 51 5.61 -5.88 -9.20
N TYR A 52 5.90 -6.98 -8.49
CA TYR A 52 4.92 -7.66 -7.65
C TYR A 52 4.56 -6.72 -6.51
N MET A 53 3.28 -6.56 -6.19
CA MET A 53 2.81 -5.68 -5.14
C MET A 53 2.07 -6.45 -4.07
N SER A 54 2.20 -6.01 -2.84
CA SER A 54 1.57 -6.67 -1.68
C SER A 54 0.85 -5.67 -0.78
N TRP A 55 -0.17 -6.17 -0.09
CA TRP A 55 -0.77 -5.50 1.05
C TRP A 55 -0.36 -6.24 2.32
N ILE A 56 0.06 -5.47 3.32
CA ILE A 56 0.48 -5.97 4.63
C ILE A 56 -0.27 -5.14 5.67
N ARG A 57 -0.71 -5.76 6.75
CA ARG A 57 -1.38 -5.02 7.83
C ARG A 57 -0.70 -5.26 9.16
N GLN A 58 -0.90 -4.32 10.07
CA GLN A 58 -0.44 -4.45 11.46
C GLN A 58 -1.58 -4.07 12.39
N SER A 59 -2.11 -5.07 13.10
CA SER A 59 -3.14 -4.89 14.13
C SER A 59 -2.52 -4.37 15.42
N PRO A 60 -3.30 -3.65 16.25
CA PRO A 60 -2.78 -3.15 17.52
C PRO A 60 -2.17 -4.27 18.40
N GLY A 61 -0.94 -4.08 18.84
CA GLY A 61 -0.25 -5.04 19.67
C GLY A 61 0.21 -6.33 18.99
N LYS A 62 0.10 -6.42 17.67
CA LYS A 62 0.51 -7.59 16.89
C LYS A 62 1.57 -7.21 15.86
N GLY A 63 2.22 -8.22 15.29
CA GLY A 63 3.22 -8.04 14.24
C GLY A 63 2.59 -7.77 12.88
N LEU A 64 3.46 -7.58 11.90
CA LEU A 64 3.05 -7.42 10.52
C LEU A 64 2.49 -8.74 9.97
N GLU A 65 1.40 -8.66 9.22
CA GLU A 65 0.76 -9.79 8.58
C GLU A 65 0.59 -9.49 7.10
N TRP A 66 1.24 -10.29 6.23
CA TRP A 66 0.99 -10.22 4.80
C TRP A 66 -0.42 -10.77 4.52
N ILE A 67 -1.21 -10.04 3.71
CA ILE A 67 -2.60 -10.43 3.46
C ILE A 67 -2.92 -10.68 2.00
N ALA A 68 -2.25 -10.00 1.06
CA ALA A 68 -2.56 -10.19 -0.36
C ALA A 68 -1.38 -9.76 -1.23
N GLY A 69 -1.27 -10.37 -2.39
CA GLY A 69 -0.27 -10.03 -3.39
C GLY A 69 -0.75 -10.20 -4.80
N ILE A 70 -0.18 -9.43 -5.72
CA ILE A 70 -0.52 -9.46 -7.14
C ILE A 70 0.75 -9.25 -7.97
N ASN A 71 0.91 -10.08 -9.01
CA ASN A 71 2.05 -9.95 -9.92
C ASN A 71 1.89 -8.75 -10.87
N ASP A 72 2.88 -8.53 -11.71
CA ASP A 72 3.00 -7.35 -12.56
C ASP A 72 1.82 -7.16 -13.53
N ASP A 73 1.35 -8.23 -14.15
CA ASP A 73 0.30 -8.18 -15.18
C ASP A 73 -1.08 -8.63 -14.68
N SER A 74 -1.26 -8.78 -13.37
CA SER A 74 -2.51 -9.22 -12.72
C SER A 74 -2.93 -10.66 -13.02
N SER A 75 -2.06 -11.46 -13.62
CA SER A 75 -2.38 -12.85 -13.96
C SER A 75 -2.39 -13.79 -12.76
N ASP A 76 -1.77 -13.38 -11.65
CA ASP A 76 -1.67 -14.17 -10.44
C ASP A 76 -1.93 -13.32 -9.20
N THR A 77 -2.88 -13.76 -8.37
CA THR A 77 -3.19 -13.13 -7.08
C THR A 77 -3.10 -14.17 -5.98
N GLN A 78 -2.62 -13.76 -4.82
CA GLN A 78 -2.50 -14.62 -3.65
C GLN A 78 -3.04 -13.93 -2.41
N TYR A 79 -3.64 -14.72 -1.50
CA TYR A 79 -4.28 -14.21 -0.30
C TYR A 79 -3.91 -15.05 0.91
N ALA A 80 -3.80 -14.39 2.06
CA ALA A 80 -3.74 -15.09 3.34
C ALA A 80 -5.11 -15.70 3.66
N ASN A 81 -5.11 -16.82 4.39
CA ASN A 81 -6.35 -17.51 4.74
C ASN A 81 -7.31 -16.62 5.53
N SER A 82 -6.76 -15.68 6.32
CA SER A 82 -7.58 -14.77 7.15
C SER A 82 -8.46 -13.83 6.34
N VAL A 83 -8.15 -13.57 5.07
CA VAL A 83 -8.91 -12.62 4.23
C VAL A 83 -9.47 -13.26 2.97
N LYS A 84 -9.16 -14.52 2.70
CA LYS A 84 -9.55 -15.20 1.48
C LYS A 84 -11.07 -15.26 1.36
N GLY A 85 -11.58 -14.88 0.17
CA GLY A 85 -13.01 -14.82 -0.08
C GLY A 85 -13.69 -13.53 0.35
N ARG A 86 -13.01 -12.68 1.12
CA ARG A 86 -13.56 -11.40 1.58
C ARG A 86 -12.86 -10.21 0.94
N PHE A 87 -11.54 -10.30 0.72
CA PHE A 87 -10.73 -9.23 0.18
C PHE A 87 -10.32 -9.57 -1.25
N THR A 88 -10.22 -8.54 -2.09
CA THR A 88 -9.78 -8.67 -3.48
C THR A 88 -8.72 -7.63 -3.77
N ILE A 89 -7.54 -8.10 -4.20
CA ILE A 89 -6.46 -7.23 -4.65
C ILE A 89 -6.57 -7.03 -6.16
N SER A 90 -6.31 -5.82 -6.61
CA SER A 90 -6.26 -5.49 -8.04
C SER A 90 -5.29 -4.35 -8.27
N ARG A 91 -4.98 -4.08 -9.51
CA ARG A 91 -4.08 -2.98 -9.89
C ARG A 91 -4.46 -2.39 -11.22
N ASP A 92 -4.12 -1.12 -11.41
CA ASP A 92 -4.23 -0.41 -12.68
C ASP A 92 -2.86 0.17 -13.01
N ASN A 93 -2.12 -0.50 -13.89
CA ASN A 93 -0.76 -0.08 -14.22
C ASN A 93 -0.74 1.26 -14.97
N GLY A 94 -1.80 1.59 -15.71
CA GLY A 94 -1.91 2.88 -16.38
C GLY A 94 -2.05 4.05 -15.41
N LYS A 95 -2.59 3.79 -14.22
CA LYS A 95 -2.75 4.80 -13.15
C LYS A 95 -1.72 4.66 -12.04
N ASN A 96 -0.80 3.71 -12.13
CA ASN A 96 0.19 3.40 -11.10
C ASN A 96 -0.47 3.19 -9.73
N THR A 97 -1.59 2.47 -9.71
CA THR A 97 -2.40 2.33 -8.49
C THR A 97 -2.67 0.86 -8.19
N LEU A 98 -2.51 0.51 -6.91
CA LEU A 98 -2.87 -0.78 -6.33
C LEU A 98 -4.13 -0.59 -5.50
N TYR A 99 -5.03 -1.56 -5.54
CA TYR A 99 -6.30 -1.51 -4.81
C TYR A 99 -6.46 -2.72 -3.89
N LEU A 100 -7.20 -2.51 -2.80
CA LEU A 100 -7.69 -3.61 -1.96
C LEU A 100 -9.17 -3.36 -1.68
N GLN A 101 -10.02 -4.19 -2.26
CA GLN A 101 -11.45 -4.17 -1.96
C GLN A 101 -11.68 -5.08 -0.77
N MET A 102 -12.19 -4.52 0.32
CA MET A 102 -12.46 -5.26 1.55
C MET A 102 -13.96 -5.35 1.77
N SER A 103 -14.47 -6.55 2.01
CA SER A 103 -15.88 -6.77 2.31
C SER A 103 -16.01 -7.73 3.50
N GLY A 104 -17.20 -7.78 4.09
CA GLY A 104 -17.42 -8.62 5.27
C GLY A 104 -16.49 -8.29 6.41
N LEU A 105 -16.22 -7.01 6.64
CA LEU A 105 -15.23 -6.57 7.60
C LEU A 105 -15.62 -6.96 9.03
N ARG A 106 -14.61 -7.35 9.81
CA ARG A 106 -14.73 -7.80 11.20
C ARG A 106 -13.91 -6.92 12.11
N PRO A 107 -14.22 -6.84 13.41
CA PRO A 107 -13.39 -6.08 14.35
C PRO A 107 -11.90 -6.45 14.32
N GLU A 108 -11.58 -7.73 14.12
CA GLU A 108 -10.17 -8.19 14.01
C GLU A 108 -9.47 -7.73 12.74
N ASP A 109 -10.18 -7.15 11.77
CA ASP A 109 -9.57 -6.52 10.59
C ASP A 109 -9.07 -5.11 10.88
N THR A 110 -9.34 -4.57 12.06
CA THR A 110 -8.81 -3.28 12.51
C THR A 110 -7.29 -3.32 12.50
N ALA A 111 -6.67 -2.46 11.72
CA ALA A 111 -5.23 -2.43 11.54
C ALA A 111 -4.81 -1.20 10.73
N VAL A 112 -3.51 -0.92 10.74
CA VAL A 112 -2.89 -0.06 9.73
C VAL A 112 -2.55 -0.94 8.53
N TYR A 113 -2.98 -0.53 7.35
CA TYR A 113 -2.77 -1.27 6.09
C TYR A 113 -1.70 -0.56 5.27
N TYR A 114 -0.66 -1.31 4.91
CA TYR A 114 0.48 -0.83 4.13
C TYR A 114 0.49 -1.51 2.78
N CYS A 115 0.83 -0.78 1.73
CA CYS A 115 1.24 -1.38 0.47
C CYS A 115 2.77 -1.40 0.39
N ALA A 116 3.30 -2.38 -0.32
CA ALA A 116 4.74 -2.54 -0.49
C ALA A 116 5.05 -3.25 -1.80
N THR A 117 6.23 -2.98 -2.35
CA THR A 117 6.76 -3.74 -3.48
C THR A 117 7.34 -5.06 -2.98
N GLY A 118 7.11 -6.14 -3.72
CA GLY A 118 7.74 -7.43 -3.44
C GLY A 118 6.80 -8.52 -2.93
N MET A 119 7.37 -9.70 -2.78
CA MET A 119 6.71 -10.92 -2.27
C MET A 119 7.36 -11.35 -0.97
N VAL A 120 6.58 -12.04 -0.12
CA VAL A 120 7.06 -12.56 1.17
C VAL A 120 8.24 -13.51 1.01
N VAL A 121 8.23 -14.37 -0.02
CA VAL A 121 9.13 -15.52 -0.12
C VAL A 121 10.34 -15.23 -1.01
N THR A 122 10.15 -14.57 -2.16
CA THR A 122 11.19 -14.51 -3.19
C THR A 122 11.80 -13.13 -3.38
N THR A 123 11.09 -12.07 -3.05
CA THR A 123 11.55 -10.70 -3.25
C THR A 123 11.25 -9.88 -2.00
N PRO A 124 12.26 -9.47 -1.23
CA PRO A 124 12.03 -8.67 -0.03
C PRO A 124 11.27 -7.39 -0.34
N PHE A 125 10.47 -6.93 0.61
CA PHE A 125 9.75 -5.67 0.50
C PHE A 125 10.75 -4.51 0.52
N ASP A 126 10.82 -3.77 -0.56
CA ASP A 126 11.81 -2.72 -0.77
C ASP A 126 11.25 -1.32 -0.55
N VAL A 127 10.07 -1.03 -1.11
CA VAL A 127 9.39 0.26 -0.94
C VAL A 127 8.10 0.04 -0.16
N TRP A 128 7.89 0.85 0.88
CA TRP A 128 6.71 0.78 1.75
C TRP A 128 5.99 2.12 1.76
N GLY A 129 4.66 2.08 1.84
CA GLY A 129 3.87 3.26 2.15
C GLY A 129 3.88 3.57 3.65
N ALA A 130 3.31 4.71 4.01
CA ALA A 130 3.17 5.14 5.41
C ALA A 130 1.98 4.47 6.12
N GLY A 131 1.08 3.88 5.36
CA GLY A 131 -0.07 3.15 5.89
C GLY A 131 -1.34 3.98 5.97
N THR A 132 -2.48 3.29 5.99
CA THR A 132 -3.80 3.90 6.21
C THR A 132 -4.54 3.10 7.26
N LEU A 133 -5.15 3.78 8.23
CA LEU A 133 -5.82 3.13 9.37
C LEU A 133 -7.24 2.74 8.98
N VAL A 134 -7.57 1.48 9.25
CA VAL A 134 -8.94 0.95 9.13
C VAL A 134 -9.38 0.51 10.52
N THR A 135 -10.52 1.05 10.98
CA THR A 135 -11.13 0.69 12.26
C THR A 135 -12.51 0.10 12.00
N VAL A 136 -12.72 -1.13 12.44
CA VAL A 136 -14.01 -1.82 12.31
C VAL A 136 -14.63 -1.92 13.70
N SER A 137 -15.70 -1.17 13.92
CA SER A 137 -16.33 -1.08 15.23
C SER A 137 -17.80 -0.74 15.10
N SER A 138 -18.63 -1.35 15.95
CA SER A 138 -20.06 -1.08 16.04
C SER A 138 -20.40 0.12 16.92
N ALA A 139 -19.42 0.69 17.60
CA ALA A 139 -19.63 1.81 18.53
C ALA A 139 -19.80 3.14 17.80
#